data_043319aab65f2ad347d755f1cbb8f77d
#
_entry.id   043319aab65f2ad347d755f1cbb8f77d
#
_cell.length_a   1.000
_cell.length_b   1.000
_cell.length_c   1.000
_cell.angle_alpha   90.00
_cell.angle_beta   90.00
_cell.angle_gamma   90.00
#
_symmetry.space_group_name_H-M   'P 1'
#
loop_
_entity.id
_entity.type
_entity.pdbx_description
1 polymer ?
#
loop_
_entity_poly.entity_id
_entity_poly.type
_entity_poly.pdbx_seq_one_letter_code
_entity_poly.pdbx_strand_id
1 'polypeptide(L)'
;MGTIIRTADWFGVKDIYCSPQTVDCYNPKVIQATMGSLGHVRIHYLSLPKWFAQLPPSVPIIGTLLDGKNIYTPNAFPKNETCIIIMGNEGKGISDEIKQYITHPVCIPSYALGSAPMDKPESLNVSIATGIILAKYREL
;
A
#
# COMPACT_ATOMS: atom_id res chain seq x y z
N MET A 1 1.60 -5.91 9.59
CA MET A 1 1.46 -4.51 10.07
C MET A 1 2.76 -3.91 10.56
N GLY A 2 3.46 -4.52 11.50
CA GLY A 2 4.68 -3.95 12.05
C GLY A 2 5.78 -3.70 11.02
N THR A 3 6.01 -4.63 10.10
CA THR A 3 6.98 -4.47 9.00
C THR A 3 6.57 -3.33 8.06
N ILE A 4 5.28 -3.14 7.83
CA ILE A 4 4.78 -2.03 7.01
C ILE A 4 5.09 -0.68 7.68
N ILE A 5 4.85 -0.57 9.00
CA ILE A 5 5.16 0.63 9.77
C ILE A 5 6.65 0.96 9.69
N ARG A 6 7.51 -0.03 9.89
CA ARG A 6 8.96 0.12 9.79
C ARG A 6 9.39 0.55 8.38
N THR A 7 8.82 -0.05 7.35
CA THR A 7 9.09 0.29 5.95
C THR A 7 8.62 1.71 5.64
N ALA A 8 7.44 2.10 6.10
CA ALA A 8 6.90 3.43 5.95
C ALA A 8 7.83 4.49 6.56
N ASP A 9 8.30 4.25 7.79
CA ASP A 9 9.26 5.13 8.47
C ASP A 9 10.55 5.26 7.66
N TRP A 10 11.10 4.16 7.18
CA TRP A 10 12.31 4.16 6.35
C TRP A 10 12.19 5.04 5.11
N PHE A 11 11.04 5.02 4.45
CA PHE A 11 10.78 5.83 3.27
C PHE A 11 10.19 7.21 3.58
N GLY A 12 10.14 7.62 4.85
CA GLY A 12 9.70 8.95 5.27
C GLY A 12 8.19 9.17 5.17
N VAL A 13 7.40 8.10 5.18
CA VAL A 13 5.94 8.18 5.29
C VAL A 13 5.57 8.49 6.74
N LYS A 14 4.79 9.54 6.96
CA LYS A 14 4.47 10.01 8.31
C LYS A 14 3.13 9.52 8.83
N ASP A 15 2.21 9.17 7.94
CA ASP A 15 0.85 8.80 8.31
C ASP A 15 0.43 7.50 7.62
N ILE A 16 -0.15 6.59 8.40
CA ILE A 16 -0.78 5.36 7.90
C ILE A 16 -2.22 5.36 8.34
N TYR A 17 -3.13 5.18 7.40
CA TYR A 17 -4.56 5.12 7.62
C TYR A 17 -5.04 3.68 7.47
N CYS A 18 -5.68 3.18 8.50
CA CYS A 18 -6.12 1.79 8.59
C CYS A 18 -7.63 1.69 8.70
N SER A 19 -8.22 0.65 8.10
CA SER A 19 -9.60 0.29 8.36
C SER A 19 -9.77 -0.13 9.83
N PRO A 20 -10.99 -0.05 10.42
CA PRO A 20 -11.21 -0.43 11.81
C PRO A 20 -10.87 -1.91 12.11
N GLN A 21 -10.90 -2.77 11.10
CA GLN A 21 -10.63 -4.21 11.24
C GLN A 21 -9.14 -4.55 11.15
N THR A 22 -8.28 -3.58 10.82
CA THR A 22 -6.84 -3.78 10.76
C THR A 22 -6.30 -4.10 12.16
N VAL A 23 -5.31 -4.99 12.25
CA VAL A 23 -4.68 -5.37 13.51
C VAL A 23 -4.19 -4.13 14.26
N ASP A 24 -4.40 -4.11 15.59
CA ASP A 24 -3.98 -3.03 16.45
C ASP A 24 -2.46 -2.84 16.40
N CYS A 25 -2.00 -1.62 16.12
CA CYS A 25 -0.58 -1.29 16.11
C CYS A 25 0.11 -1.45 17.48
N TYR A 26 -0.65 -1.46 18.56
CA TYR A 26 -0.14 -1.74 19.92
C TYR A 26 -0.16 -3.22 20.29
N ASN A 27 -0.56 -4.12 19.40
CA ASN A 27 -0.38 -5.54 19.61
C ASN A 27 1.11 -5.83 19.83
N PRO A 28 1.51 -6.63 20.85
CA PRO A 28 2.92 -6.88 21.17
C PRO A 28 3.77 -7.38 20.00
N LYS A 29 3.21 -8.24 19.16
CA LYS A 29 3.91 -8.72 17.95
C LYS A 29 4.13 -7.61 16.93
N VAL A 30 3.17 -6.71 16.79
CA VAL A 30 3.28 -5.55 15.89
C VAL A 30 4.33 -4.59 16.42
N ILE A 31 4.27 -4.23 17.71
CA ILE A 31 5.26 -3.35 18.35
C ILE A 31 6.68 -3.89 18.16
N GLN A 32 6.88 -5.17 18.40
CA GLN A 32 8.19 -5.82 18.22
C GLN A 32 8.68 -5.71 16.78
N ALA A 33 7.80 -5.90 15.81
CA ALA A 33 8.16 -5.84 14.39
C ALA A 33 8.45 -4.41 13.90
N THR A 34 7.97 -3.37 14.58
CA THR A 34 8.22 -1.96 14.18
C THR A 34 9.65 -1.50 14.47
N MET A 35 10.36 -2.15 15.38
CA MET A 35 11.73 -1.77 15.77
C MET A 35 11.85 -0.28 16.15
N GLY A 36 10.86 0.25 16.88
CA GLY A 36 10.84 1.63 17.33
C GLY A 36 10.18 2.64 16.38
N SER A 37 9.87 2.27 15.14
CA SER A 37 9.25 3.17 14.15
C SER A 37 7.87 3.67 14.55
N LEU A 38 7.20 3.01 15.50
CA LEU A 38 5.88 3.44 15.98
C LEU A 38 5.90 4.84 16.60
N GLY A 39 7.06 5.30 17.11
CA GLY A 39 7.23 6.67 17.60
C GLY A 39 7.39 7.73 16.50
N HIS A 40 7.62 7.32 15.26
CA HIS A 40 7.89 8.21 14.14
C HIS A 40 6.75 8.30 13.13
N VAL A 41 5.85 7.30 13.11
CA VAL A 41 4.76 7.18 12.16
C VAL A 41 3.43 7.25 12.92
N ARG A 42 2.53 8.13 12.47
CA ARG A 42 1.19 8.24 13.04
C ARG A 42 0.27 7.22 12.42
N ILE A 43 -0.41 6.44 13.24
CA ILE A 43 -1.36 5.42 12.79
C ILE A 43 -2.79 5.88 13.10
N HIS A 44 -3.64 5.92 12.08
CA HIS A 44 -5.02 6.36 12.17
C HIS A 44 -5.97 5.21 11.84
N TYR A 45 -6.92 4.92 12.73
CA TYR A 45 -7.97 3.93 12.50
C TYR A 45 -9.29 4.66 12.25
N LEU A 46 -9.86 4.49 11.06
CA LEU A 46 -11.07 5.20 10.67
C LEU A 46 -11.79 4.49 9.51
N SER A 47 -13.01 4.94 9.21
CA SER A 47 -13.72 4.47 8.02
C SER A 47 -13.04 5.02 6.77
N LEU A 48 -12.32 4.17 6.06
CA LEU A 48 -11.59 4.56 4.84
C LEU A 48 -12.52 5.11 3.74
N PRO A 49 -13.70 4.50 3.46
CA PRO A 49 -14.61 5.08 2.46
C PRO A 49 -15.04 6.50 2.76
N LYS A 50 -15.39 6.78 4.03
CA LYS A 50 -15.77 8.14 4.46
C LYS A 50 -14.59 9.11 4.35
N TRP A 51 -13.40 8.67 4.69
CA TRP A 51 -12.20 9.48 4.60
C TRP A 51 -11.85 9.80 3.13
N PHE A 52 -11.87 8.80 2.25
CA PHE A 52 -11.61 9.01 0.82
C PHE A 52 -12.62 9.97 0.19
N ALA A 53 -13.89 9.91 0.58
CA ALA A 53 -14.93 10.79 0.06
C ALA A 53 -14.70 12.28 0.39
N GLN A 54 -13.91 12.57 1.45
CA GLN A 54 -13.61 13.93 1.89
C GLN A 54 -12.30 14.50 1.31
N LEU A 55 -11.52 13.69 0.60
CA LEU A 55 -10.24 14.11 0.06
C LEU A 55 -10.42 15.08 -1.11
N PRO A 56 -9.52 16.08 -1.25
CA PRO A 56 -9.52 16.93 -2.42
C PRO A 56 -9.29 16.11 -3.70
N PRO A 57 -10.01 16.38 -4.81
CA PRO A 57 -9.84 15.66 -6.07
C PRO A 57 -8.43 15.75 -6.65
N SER A 58 -7.66 16.75 -6.23
CA SER A 58 -6.28 16.96 -6.67
C SER A 58 -5.27 15.99 -6.09
N VAL A 59 -5.62 15.24 -5.04
CA VAL A 59 -4.72 14.27 -4.38
C VAL A 59 -4.74 12.97 -5.16
N PRO A 60 -3.61 12.55 -5.77
CA PRO A 60 -3.55 11.27 -6.46
C PRO A 60 -3.65 10.10 -5.48
N ILE A 61 -4.43 9.10 -5.87
CA ILE A 61 -4.61 7.88 -5.10
C ILE A 61 -4.09 6.70 -5.93
N ILE A 62 -2.97 6.15 -5.49
CA ILE A 62 -2.32 5.02 -6.12
C ILE A 62 -2.85 3.75 -5.48
N GLY A 63 -3.35 2.83 -6.28
CA GLY A 63 -3.83 1.53 -5.79
C GLY A 63 -3.05 0.39 -6.43
N THR A 64 -2.63 -0.57 -5.63
CA THR A 64 -1.93 -1.76 -6.11
C THR A 64 -2.94 -2.82 -6.55
N LEU A 65 -3.10 -2.98 -7.85
CA LEU A 65 -4.05 -3.89 -8.48
C LEU A 65 -3.34 -4.82 -9.46
N LEU A 66 -3.83 -6.05 -9.62
CA LEU A 66 -3.25 -7.02 -10.55
C LEU A 66 -3.34 -6.57 -12.02
N ASP A 67 -4.39 -5.83 -12.36
CA ASP A 67 -4.64 -5.27 -13.69
C ASP A 67 -4.18 -3.80 -13.81
N GLY A 68 -3.42 -3.31 -12.87
CA GLY A 68 -2.86 -1.97 -12.89
C GLY A 68 -1.72 -1.81 -13.89
N LYS A 69 -1.28 -0.57 -14.06
CA LYS A 69 -0.13 -0.24 -14.91
C LYS A 69 1.16 -0.77 -14.29
N ASN A 70 2.00 -1.42 -15.09
CA ASN A 70 3.30 -1.90 -14.62
C ASN A 70 4.13 -0.74 -14.04
N ILE A 71 4.60 -0.90 -12.81
CA ILE A 71 5.35 0.15 -12.09
C ILE A 71 6.65 0.57 -12.77
N TYR A 72 7.19 -0.25 -13.66
CA TYR A 72 8.42 0.06 -14.40
C TYR A 72 8.17 0.82 -15.69
N THR A 73 6.91 1.01 -16.09
CA THR A 73 6.59 1.81 -17.27
C THR A 73 6.72 3.32 -16.96
N PRO A 74 7.12 4.13 -17.95
CA PRO A 74 7.17 5.58 -17.75
C PRO A 74 5.82 6.15 -17.29
N ASN A 75 5.88 7.08 -16.34
CA ASN A 75 4.70 7.74 -15.78
C ASN A 75 3.68 6.78 -15.10
N ALA A 76 4.14 5.64 -14.57
CA ALA A 76 3.29 4.76 -13.77
C ALA A 76 2.80 5.45 -12.49
N PHE A 77 3.63 6.31 -11.91
CA PHE A 77 3.31 7.10 -10.72
C PHE A 77 3.10 8.57 -11.04
N PRO A 78 2.21 9.26 -10.32
CA PRO A 78 2.08 10.71 -10.43
C PRO A 78 3.32 11.40 -9.86
N LYS A 79 3.71 12.54 -10.47
CA LYS A 79 4.83 13.37 -10.00
C LYS A 79 4.37 14.39 -8.95
N ASN A 80 3.60 13.97 -7.99
CA ASN A 80 3.07 14.84 -6.95
C ASN A 80 3.83 14.60 -5.65
N GLU A 81 4.10 15.68 -4.92
CA GLU A 81 4.74 15.57 -3.59
C GLU A 81 3.83 14.90 -2.56
N THR A 82 2.52 15.07 -2.70
CA THR A 82 1.51 14.47 -1.84
C THR A 82 0.67 13.48 -2.64
N CYS A 83 0.65 12.24 -2.21
CA CYS A 83 -0.22 11.20 -2.76
C CYS A 83 -0.59 10.19 -1.67
N ILE A 84 -1.57 9.37 -1.96
CA ILE A 84 -1.98 8.26 -1.11
C ILE A 84 -1.64 6.96 -1.83
N ILE A 85 -1.08 6.00 -1.11
CA ILE A 85 -0.79 4.67 -1.63
C ILE A 85 -1.65 3.68 -0.86
N ILE A 86 -2.48 2.93 -1.57
CA ILE A 86 -3.36 1.91 -1.00
C ILE A 86 -2.73 0.54 -1.21
N MET A 87 -2.56 -0.17 -0.10
CA MET A 87 -2.13 -1.56 -0.09
C MET A 87 -3.31 -2.45 0.30
N GLY A 88 -3.58 -3.46 -0.49
CA GLY A 88 -4.69 -4.38 -0.26
C GLY A 88 -4.44 -5.38 0.85
N ASN A 89 -5.51 -6.02 1.32
CA ASN A 89 -5.44 -7.18 2.20
C ASN A 89 -4.80 -8.36 1.44
N GLU A 90 -4.02 -9.17 2.14
CA GLU A 90 -3.29 -10.31 1.55
C GLU A 90 -4.23 -11.35 0.90
N GLY A 91 -5.39 -11.61 1.50
CA GLY A 91 -6.33 -12.59 0.98
C GLY A 91 -7.38 -12.03 0.02
N LYS A 92 -7.84 -10.78 0.25
CA LYS A 92 -8.98 -10.18 -0.46
C LYS A 92 -8.59 -9.04 -1.40
N GLY A 93 -7.35 -8.55 -1.32
CA GLY A 93 -6.92 -7.37 -2.07
C GLY A 93 -7.61 -6.09 -1.58
N ILE A 94 -7.80 -5.15 -2.50
CA ILE A 94 -8.51 -3.89 -2.23
C ILE A 94 -10.00 -4.13 -2.51
N SER A 95 -10.87 -3.72 -1.59
CA SER A 95 -12.33 -3.84 -1.75
C SER A 95 -12.85 -2.99 -2.91
N ASP A 96 -13.97 -3.41 -3.52
CA ASP A 96 -14.58 -2.65 -4.62
C ASP A 96 -15.01 -1.26 -4.18
N GLU A 97 -15.46 -1.10 -2.93
CA GLU A 97 -15.82 0.19 -2.36
C GLU A 97 -14.63 1.17 -2.33
N ILE A 98 -13.43 0.68 -2.07
CA ILE A 98 -12.20 1.49 -2.06
C ILE A 98 -11.64 1.68 -3.48
N LYS A 99 -11.75 0.68 -4.36
CA LYS A 99 -11.25 0.76 -5.73
C LYS A 99 -11.79 1.95 -6.52
N GLN A 100 -13.03 2.38 -6.26
CA GLN A 100 -13.63 3.54 -6.95
C GLN A 100 -12.85 4.85 -6.74
N TYR A 101 -12.07 4.95 -5.67
CA TYR A 101 -11.28 6.14 -5.36
C TYR A 101 -9.89 6.13 -5.98
N ILE A 102 -9.44 5.01 -6.53
CA ILE A 102 -8.11 4.88 -7.13
C ILE A 102 -8.04 5.67 -8.43
N THR A 103 -7.10 6.60 -8.51
CA THR A 103 -6.85 7.40 -9.71
C THR A 103 -5.68 6.85 -10.53
N HIS A 104 -4.74 6.14 -9.87
CA HIS A 104 -3.54 5.58 -10.49
C HIS A 104 -3.40 4.11 -10.12
N PRO A 105 -4.07 3.20 -10.84
CA PRO A 105 -3.88 1.77 -10.60
C PRO A 105 -2.51 1.33 -11.10
N VAL A 106 -1.74 0.66 -10.24
CA VAL A 106 -0.40 0.16 -10.56
C VAL A 106 -0.27 -1.33 -10.22
N CYS A 107 0.65 -2.00 -10.85
CA CYS A 107 0.91 -3.42 -10.65
C CYS A 107 2.42 -3.68 -10.55
N ILE A 108 2.81 -4.48 -9.58
CA ILE A 108 4.14 -5.09 -9.55
C ILE A 108 4.08 -6.30 -10.47
N PRO A 109 4.81 -6.32 -11.60
CA PRO A 109 4.73 -7.42 -12.54
C PRO A 109 5.31 -8.70 -11.95
N SER A 110 4.67 -9.83 -12.21
CA SER A 110 5.22 -11.14 -11.89
C SER A 110 6.08 -11.63 -13.05
N TYR A 111 7.28 -12.03 -12.75
CA TYR A 111 8.20 -12.68 -13.69
C TYR A 111 8.26 -14.19 -13.48
N ALA A 112 7.35 -14.75 -12.67
CA ALA A 112 7.30 -16.17 -12.43
C ALA A 112 7.02 -16.92 -13.73
N LEU A 113 7.86 -17.92 -14.03
CA LEU A 113 7.70 -18.81 -15.16
C LEU A 113 6.71 -19.92 -14.78
N GLY A 114 5.77 -20.19 -15.65
CA GLY A 114 4.77 -21.23 -15.45
C GLY A 114 3.53 -20.95 -16.29
N SER A 115 2.95 -21.98 -16.90
CA SER A 115 1.77 -21.87 -17.73
C SER A 115 0.47 -22.16 -16.96
N ALA A 116 0.58 -22.91 -15.84
CA ALA A 116 -0.57 -23.24 -14.99
C ALA A 116 -0.75 -22.20 -13.88
N PRO A 117 -2.01 -21.84 -13.53
CA PRO A 117 -2.27 -20.91 -12.42
C PRO A 117 -1.66 -21.33 -11.09
N MET A 118 -1.50 -22.64 -10.85
CA MET A 118 -0.90 -23.20 -9.64
C MET A 118 0.63 -23.06 -9.56
N ASP A 119 1.28 -22.72 -10.68
CA ASP A 119 2.73 -22.60 -10.76
C ASP A 119 3.23 -21.20 -10.39
N LYS A 120 2.31 -20.26 -10.12
CA LYS A 120 2.63 -18.88 -9.81
C LYS A 120 2.02 -18.47 -8.48
N PRO A 121 2.73 -17.71 -7.67
CA PRO A 121 2.10 -17.06 -6.52
C PRO A 121 1.01 -16.09 -7.03
N GLU A 122 -0.14 -16.11 -6.38
CA GLU A 122 -1.26 -15.21 -6.73
C GLU A 122 -0.95 -13.76 -6.43
N SER A 123 -0.16 -13.51 -5.39
CA SER A 123 0.23 -12.16 -4.96
C SER A 123 1.53 -12.19 -4.16
N LEU A 124 2.17 -11.04 -4.03
CA LEU A 124 3.25 -10.84 -3.08
C LEU A 124 2.71 -10.61 -1.67
N ASN A 125 3.50 -10.98 -0.67
CA ASN A 125 3.27 -10.52 0.69
C ASN A 125 3.13 -8.99 0.71
N VAL A 126 2.14 -8.47 1.43
CA VAL A 126 1.81 -7.03 1.42
C VAL A 126 2.97 -6.17 1.94
N SER A 127 3.74 -6.65 2.90
CA SER A 127 4.90 -5.91 3.43
C SER A 127 6.00 -5.79 2.39
N ILE A 128 6.25 -6.85 1.63
CA ILE A 128 7.23 -6.85 0.53
C ILE A 128 6.74 -5.92 -0.58
N ALA A 129 5.48 -6.03 -0.98
CA ALA A 129 4.89 -5.16 -1.99
C ALA A 129 4.97 -3.68 -1.58
N THR A 130 4.72 -3.36 -0.32
CA THR A 130 4.84 -2.00 0.23
C THR A 130 6.26 -1.47 0.04
N GLY A 131 7.28 -2.26 0.36
CA GLY A 131 8.67 -1.86 0.18
C GLY A 131 9.01 -1.57 -1.28
N ILE A 132 8.57 -2.42 -2.20
CA ILE A 132 8.81 -2.24 -3.64
C ILE A 132 8.14 -0.97 -4.16
N ILE A 133 6.87 -0.76 -3.81
CA ILE A 133 6.11 0.42 -4.25
C ILE A 133 6.72 1.72 -3.70
N LEU A 134 7.06 1.76 -2.42
CA LEU A 134 7.67 2.95 -1.81
C LEU A 134 9.06 3.24 -2.38
N ALA A 135 9.88 2.22 -2.58
CA ALA A 135 11.19 2.37 -3.21
C ALA A 135 11.04 2.95 -4.63
N LYS A 136 10.13 2.40 -5.42
CA LYS A 136 9.89 2.86 -6.78
C LYS A 136 9.31 4.28 -6.82
N TYR A 137 8.41 4.60 -5.93
CA TYR A 137 7.85 5.95 -5.81
C TYR A 137 8.92 6.99 -5.44
N ARG A 138 9.85 6.65 -4.54
CA ARG A 138 10.94 7.56 -4.12
C ARG A 138 12.04 7.74 -5.15
N GLU A 139 12.10 6.89 -6.17
CA GLU A 139 13.04 7.00 -7.28
C GLU A 139 12.75 8.21 -8.20
N LEU A 140 11.59 8.81 -8.09
CA LEU A 140 11.10 9.88 -8.95
C LEU A 140 11.68 11.27 -8.60
#